data_93fc3890a0227fd1e9071b32b507aaaa
#
_entry.id   93fc3890a0227fd1e9071b32b507aaaa
#
_cell.length_a   1.000
_cell.length_b   1.000
_cell.length_c   1.000
_cell.angle_alpha   90.00
_cell.angle_beta   90.00
_cell.angle_gamma   90.00
#
_symmetry.space_group_name_H-M   'P 1'
#
loop_
_entity.id
_entity.type
_entity.pdbx_description
1 polymer ?
#
loop_
_entity_poly.entity_id
_entity_poly.type
_entity_poly.pdbx_seq_one_letter_code
_entity_poly.pdbx_strand_id
1 'polypeptide(L)'
;MNQSVSIEELKKVIALRDLPDEHLEWILAHSEYNEYKDGDLINKTGDPADEMWILLEGKVYFYLNVKGKLVFYICFGNDDLTGGIGGLLPYSRMKTSPGNTYAVENVRVLRLHKKYFQELEQLNSDLIQRLIGYMTERARHFAKSQTQQEKVSALGKLAAGIAHELNNPASAIDRISDELNKKLKLNIELTGQLLRHNLSPELIKNILEIVQSKRKNGSAKIKIAPLQRMQKEDELNDWLDENGFDGQKGIAETLNEAGFSGDDLELIKGDVGREPFQDVLNWLENLLSSEQIIKDLEDASERITNLVGAIKSHVHMDRSESLNYTDIHKDIEDTLILLGYKIRDKNIEIKKSFCDDMPEIEAYSGDLNQVWTNIIDNAIYAVPQNGEITIETECNQKTITVRIMDNGTGISQEIISRIFDPFFTTKNVGEGTGIGLDIVNSIITRHNGDVTVKSVPGNTIFTVVIPVTQKSPMEKVKDEAAIHSNN
;
A
#
# COMPACT_ATOMS: atom_id res chain seq x y z
N MET A 1 -16.43 31.23 -47.54
CA MET A 1 -16.28 30.18 -48.57
C MET A 1 -16.30 28.85 -47.81
N ASN A 2 -17.38 28.07 -47.94
CA ASN A 2 -17.41 26.73 -47.35
C ASN A 2 -16.36 25.90 -48.03
N GLN A 3 -15.26 25.56 -47.34
CA GLN A 3 -14.41 24.47 -47.80
C GLN A 3 -15.28 23.20 -47.77
N SER A 4 -15.61 22.68 -48.95
CA SER A 4 -16.45 21.50 -49.04
C SER A 4 -15.66 20.29 -48.59
N VAL A 5 -16.02 19.72 -47.43
CA VAL A 5 -15.51 18.42 -46.98
C VAL A 5 -15.99 17.37 -47.99
N SER A 6 -15.11 16.49 -48.46
CA SER A 6 -15.44 15.44 -49.41
C SER A 6 -15.84 14.13 -48.71
N ILE A 7 -16.59 13.29 -49.40
CA ILE A 7 -16.94 11.92 -48.97
C ILE A 7 -15.67 11.13 -48.68
N GLU A 8 -14.63 11.30 -49.48
CA GLU A 8 -13.34 10.64 -49.32
C GLU A 8 -12.62 11.03 -48.01
N GLU A 9 -12.83 12.26 -47.53
CA GLU A 9 -12.32 12.67 -46.20
C GLU A 9 -13.10 12.00 -45.07
N LEU A 10 -14.41 11.86 -45.18
CA LEU A 10 -15.22 11.14 -44.20
C LEU A 10 -14.87 9.65 -44.13
N LYS A 11 -14.60 9.00 -45.26
CA LYS A 11 -14.13 7.60 -45.29
C LYS A 11 -12.80 7.38 -44.61
N LYS A 12 -12.00 8.41 -44.37
CA LYS A 12 -10.77 8.30 -43.53
C LYS A 12 -11.06 8.19 -42.03
N VAL A 13 -12.25 8.64 -41.61
CA VAL A 13 -12.67 8.53 -40.22
C VAL A 13 -13.04 7.08 -39.91
N ILE A 14 -12.38 6.46 -38.94
CA ILE A 14 -12.50 5.02 -38.66
C ILE A 14 -13.96 4.61 -38.42
N ALA A 15 -14.73 5.40 -37.67
CA ALA A 15 -16.12 5.11 -37.37
C ALA A 15 -17.02 5.13 -38.59
N LEU A 16 -16.64 5.85 -39.67
CA LEU A 16 -17.47 6.10 -40.86
C LEU A 16 -16.98 5.37 -42.12
N ARG A 17 -15.82 4.68 -42.05
CA ARG A 17 -15.11 4.13 -43.21
C ARG A 17 -15.95 3.26 -44.11
N ASP A 18 -16.83 2.43 -43.56
CA ASP A 18 -17.59 1.41 -44.30
C ASP A 18 -19.02 1.83 -44.56
N LEU A 19 -19.38 3.12 -44.36
CA LEU A 19 -20.72 3.61 -44.62
C LEU A 19 -20.97 3.82 -46.13
N PRO A 20 -22.17 3.58 -46.59
CA PRO A 20 -22.60 3.94 -47.94
C PRO A 20 -22.44 5.44 -48.20
N ASP A 21 -22.15 5.81 -49.44
CA ASP A 21 -21.95 7.21 -49.84
C ASP A 21 -23.19 8.07 -49.55
N GLU A 22 -24.38 7.56 -49.78
CA GLU A 22 -25.66 8.23 -49.46
C GLU A 22 -25.76 8.62 -47.95
N HIS A 23 -25.27 7.77 -47.04
CA HIS A 23 -25.26 8.06 -45.61
C HIS A 23 -24.21 9.12 -45.25
N LEU A 24 -23.06 9.10 -45.93
CA LEU A 24 -22.01 10.12 -45.74
C LEU A 24 -22.47 11.49 -46.28
N GLU A 25 -23.19 11.52 -47.43
CA GLU A 25 -23.83 12.73 -47.96
C GLU A 25 -24.82 13.31 -46.97
N TRP A 26 -25.66 12.46 -46.37
CA TRP A 26 -26.63 12.88 -45.36
C TRP A 26 -25.91 13.51 -44.14
N ILE A 27 -24.82 12.89 -43.64
CA ILE A 27 -24.02 13.42 -42.54
C ILE A 27 -23.45 14.79 -42.91
N LEU A 28 -22.88 14.95 -44.09
CA LEU A 28 -22.35 16.24 -44.57
C LEU A 28 -23.44 17.32 -44.64
N ALA A 29 -24.63 16.97 -45.15
CA ALA A 29 -25.73 17.90 -45.30
C ALA A 29 -26.30 18.42 -43.97
N HIS A 30 -26.15 17.63 -42.86
CA HIS A 30 -26.74 17.95 -41.58
C HIS A 30 -25.68 18.36 -40.52
N SER A 31 -24.41 18.44 -40.91
CA SER A 31 -23.31 18.83 -40.03
C SER A 31 -22.76 20.23 -40.34
N GLU A 32 -22.29 20.90 -39.29
CA GLU A 32 -21.59 22.18 -39.41
C GLU A 32 -20.09 21.94 -39.40
N TYR A 33 -19.34 22.60 -40.31
CA TYR A 33 -17.89 22.52 -40.36
C TYR A 33 -17.27 23.60 -39.52
N ASN A 34 -16.28 23.22 -38.68
CA ASN A 34 -15.52 24.13 -37.83
C ASN A 34 -14.03 23.82 -37.88
N GLU A 35 -13.21 24.86 -37.70
CA GLU A 35 -11.75 24.77 -37.57
C GLU A 35 -11.33 25.42 -36.26
N TYR A 36 -10.36 24.80 -35.60
CA TYR A 36 -9.77 25.28 -34.38
C TYR A 36 -8.24 25.21 -34.46
N LYS A 37 -7.56 26.20 -33.89
CA LYS A 37 -6.11 26.24 -33.79
C LYS A 37 -5.64 25.52 -32.52
N ASP A 38 -4.36 25.17 -32.50
CA ASP A 38 -3.74 24.59 -31.31
C ASP A 38 -3.99 25.43 -30.06
N GLY A 39 -4.46 24.77 -28.99
CA GLY A 39 -4.80 25.39 -27.72
C GLY A 39 -6.20 26.03 -27.63
N ASP A 40 -6.95 26.12 -28.73
CA ASP A 40 -8.30 26.69 -28.69
C ASP A 40 -9.22 25.88 -27.78
N LEU A 41 -10.04 26.58 -26.97
CA LEU A 41 -11.10 25.99 -26.15
C LEU A 41 -12.32 25.72 -27.05
N ILE A 42 -12.61 24.46 -27.32
CA ILE A 42 -13.73 24.03 -28.18
C ILE A 42 -15.03 24.02 -27.37
N ASN A 43 -14.97 23.53 -26.12
CA ASN A 43 -16.14 23.41 -25.25
C ASN A 43 -15.72 23.55 -23.78
N LYS A 44 -16.55 24.17 -22.96
CA LYS A 44 -16.29 24.46 -21.53
C LYS A 44 -17.23 23.65 -20.64
N THR A 45 -16.78 23.39 -19.42
CA THR A 45 -17.63 22.81 -18.36
C THR A 45 -18.92 23.62 -18.19
N GLY A 46 -20.07 22.94 -18.27
CA GLY A 46 -21.39 23.54 -18.15
C GLY A 46 -22.02 23.97 -19.49
N ASP A 47 -21.27 24.01 -20.59
CA ASP A 47 -21.84 24.26 -21.92
C ASP A 47 -22.87 23.19 -22.29
N PRO A 48 -23.91 23.50 -23.09
CA PRO A 48 -24.87 22.49 -23.57
C PRO A 48 -24.16 21.34 -24.28
N ALA A 49 -24.52 20.10 -23.93
CA ALA A 49 -24.05 18.91 -24.63
C ALA A 49 -25.09 18.56 -25.69
N ASP A 50 -24.96 19.17 -26.89
CA ASP A 50 -25.96 19.12 -27.93
C ASP A 50 -25.47 18.55 -29.27
N GLU A 51 -24.15 18.25 -29.38
CA GLU A 51 -23.54 17.91 -30.64
C GLU A 51 -22.56 16.75 -30.55
N MET A 52 -22.63 15.88 -31.53
CA MET A 52 -21.60 14.88 -31.84
C MET A 52 -20.56 15.50 -32.76
N TRP A 53 -19.30 15.20 -32.54
CA TRP A 53 -18.18 15.70 -33.36
C TRP A 53 -17.54 14.58 -34.13
N ILE A 54 -17.26 14.84 -35.42
CA ILE A 54 -16.56 13.97 -36.33
C ILE A 54 -15.23 14.65 -36.66
N LEU A 55 -14.12 14.12 -36.15
CA LEU A 55 -12.80 14.65 -36.37
C LEU A 55 -12.28 14.24 -37.76
N LEU A 56 -12.06 15.23 -38.62
CA LEU A 56 -11.46 15.05 -39.91
C LEU A 56 -9.96 15.11 -39.86
N GLU A 57 -9.40 15.99 -38.98
CA GLU A 57 -7.98 16.21 -38.79
C GLU A 57 -7.68 16.73 -37.37
N GLY A 58 -6.50 16.45 -36.85
CA GLY A 58 -6.06 16.88 -35.53
C GLY A 58 -6.52 15.97 -34.39
N LYS A 59 -6.36 16.44 -33.16
CA LYS A 59 -6.76 15.77 -31.92
C LYS A 59 -7.39 16.75 -30.97
N VAL A 60 -8.20 16.27 -30.03
CA VAL A 60 -8.73 17.09 -28.96
C VAL A 60 -8.52 16.44 -27.61
N TYR A 61 -8.05 17.23 -26.64
CA TYR A 61 -7.91 16.80 -25.27
C TYR A 61 -9.16 17.17 -24.48
N PHE A 62 -9.72 16.19 -23.80
CA PHE A 62 -10.85 16.39 -22.90
C PHE A 62 -10.40 16.26 -21.46
N TYR A 63 -10.67 17.30 -20.66
CA TYR A 63 -10.39 17.36 -19.25
C TYR A 63 -11.69 17.39 -18.45
N LEU A 64 -11.89 16.41 -17.58
CA LEU A 64 -13.05 16.35 -16.69
C LEU A 64 -12.88 17.37 -15.56
N ASN A 65 -13.95 18.07 -15.19
CA ASN A 65 -13.95 18.95 -14.04
C ASN A 65 -14.38 18.15 -12.80
N VAL A 66 -13.40 17.77 -11.97
CA VAL A 66 -13.62 17.06 -10.71
C VAL A 66 -13.45 18.06 -9.56
N LYS A 67 -14.55 18.47 -8.94
CA LYS A 67 -14.55 19.43 -7.80
C LYS A 67 -13.73 20.72 -8.09
N GLY A 68 -13.86 21.27 -9.27
CA GLY A 68 -13.17 22.51 -9.68
C GLY A 68 -11.76 22.32 -10.23
N LYS A 69 -11.21 21.10 -10.25
CA LYS A 69 -9.94 20.78 -10.91
C LYS A 69 -10.15 20.08 -12.23
N LEU A 70 -9.42 20.49 -13.25
CA LEU A 70 -9.41 19.83 -14.56
C LEU A 70 -8.46 18.64 -14.52
N VAL A 71 -9.00 17.45 -14.74
CA VAL A 71 -8.25 16.19 -14.78
C VAL A 71 -8.33 15.65 -16.22
N PHE A 72 -7.18 15.34 -16.80
CA PHE A 72 -7.14 14.73 -18.12
C PHE A 72 -7.97 13.44 -18.16
N TYR A 73 -8.91 13.35 -19.09
CA TYR A 73 -9.78 12.19 -19.24
C TYR A 73 -9.38 11.35 -20.45
N ILE A 74 -9.33 11.96 -21.64
CA ILE A 74 -9.08 11.24 -22.89
C ILE A 74 -8.58 12.19 -23.97
N CYS A 75 -7.80 11.65 -24.92
CA CYS A 75 -7.52 12.26 -26.20
C CYS A 75 -8.46 11.65 -27.24
N PHE A 76 -9.26 12.49 -27.88
CA PHE A 76 -10.04 12.09 -29.05
C PHE A 76 -9.19 12.31 -30.29
N GLY A 77 -9.01 11.25 -31.08
CA GLY A 77 -8.30 11.24 -32.34
C GLY A 77 -9.00 10.29 -33.31
N ASN A 78 -8.47 10.16 -34.50
CA ASN A 78 -8.94 9.13 -35.44
C ASN A 78 -8.18 7.82 -35.20
N ASP A 79 -8.52 7.16 -34.08
CA ASP A 79 -7.88 5.94 -33.55
C ASP A 79 -8.92 4.86 -33.19
N ASP A 80 -8.45 3.66 -32.84
CA ASP A 80 -9.33 2.51 -32.55
C ASP A 80 -10.18 2.72 -31.27
N LEU A 81 -9.75 3.57 -30.36
CA LEU A 81 -10.47 3.85 -29.10
C LEU A 81 -11.62 4.81 -29.29
N THR A 82 -11.46 5.79 -30.17
CA THR A 82 -12.42 6.89 -30.34
C THR A 82 -13.12 6.86 -31.68
N GLY A 83 -12.53 6.20 -32.68
CA GLY A 83 -13.07 6.10 -34.05
C GLY A 83 -13.15 7.43 -34.80
N GLY A 84 -12.48 8.49 -34.29
CA GLY A 84 -12.61 9.83 -34.84
C GLY A 84 -13.86 10.57 -34.37
N ILE A 85 -14.59 10.06 -33.36
CA ILE A 85 -15.87 10.63 -32.92
C ILE A 85 -15.70 11.18 -31.49
N GLY A 86 -16.27 12.36 -31.24
CA GLY A 86 -16.27 13.00 -29.89
C GLY A 86 -17.62 13.66 -29.59
N GLY A 87 -17.62 14.47 -28.51
CA GLY A 87 -18.84 15.18 -28.08
C GLY A 87 -19.93 14.28 -27.53
N LEU A 88 -21.20 14.68 -27.73
CA LEU A 88 -22.38 13.92 -27.32
C LEU A 88 -22.60 12.75 -28.29
N LEU A 89 -22.76 11.54 -27.78
CA LEU A 89 -23.11 10.37 -28.55
C LEU A 89 -24.61 10.03 -28.40
N PRO A 90 -25.24 9.38 -29.40
CA PRO A 90 -26.57 8.86 -29.25
C PRO A 90 -26.76 8.03 -27.98
N TYR A 91 -27.95 8.14 -27.36
CA TYR A 91 -28.30 7.51 -26.07
C TYR A 91 -27.56 8.02 -24.83
N SER A 92 -26.60 8.95 -24.96
CA SER A 92 -26.06 9.64 -23.81
C SER A 92 -27.13 10.52 -23.15
N ARG A 93 -27.24 10.45 -21.81
CA ARG A 93 -28.17 11.29 -21.02
C ARG A 93 -27.55 12.61 -20.58
N MET A 94 -26.36 12.92 -21.08
CA MET A 94 -25.61 14.12 -20.72
C MET A 94 -26.36 15.37 -21.25
N LYS A 95 -26.59 16.35 -20.36
CA LYS A 95 -27.26 17.62 -20.70
C LYS A 95 -26.24 18.76 -20.88
N THR A 96 -25.17 18.71 -20.14
CA THR A 96 -24.09 19.70 -20.17
C THR A 96 -22.75 19.02 -20.20
N SER A 97 -21.72 19.71 -20.73
CA SER A 97 -20.35 19.20 -20.73
C SER A 97 -19.84 19.06 -19.32
N PRO A 98 -19.34 17.89 -18.89
CA PRO A 98 -18.75 17.71 -17.57
C PRO A 98 -17.30 18.21 -17.47
N GLY A 99 -16.76 18.79 -18.54
CA GLY A 99 -15.35 19.20 -18.60
C GLY A 99 -15.04 20.17 -19.73
N ASN A 100 -13.75 20.45 -19.90
CA ASN A 100 -13.24 21.32 -20.96
C ASN A 100 -12.59 20.51 -22.08
N THR A 101 -12.79 20.95 -23.32
CA THR A 101 -12.19 20.34 -24.51
C THR A 101 -11.29 21.35 -25.20
N TYR A 102 -10.03 20.98 -25.45
CA TYR A 102 -9.04 21.82 -26.12
C TYR A 102 -8.56 21.17 -27.41
N ALA A 103 -8.39 21.98 -28.45
CA ALA A 103 -7.75 21.56 -29.68
C ALA A 103 -6.25 21.29 -29.46
N VAL A 104 -5.72 20.26 -30.09
CA VAL A 104 -4.31 19.93 -30.14
C VAL A 104 -3.89 19.86 -31.60
N GLU A 105 -2.97 20.68 -31.99
CA GLU A 105 -2.68 21.00 -33.39
C GLU A 105 -3.84 21.72 -34.07
N ASN A 106 -3.87 21.76 -35.39
CA ASN A 106 -5.00 22.28 -36.12
C ASN A 106 -6.10 21.23 -36.21
N VAL A 107 -7.29 21.54 -35.70
CA VAL A 107 -8.42 20.61 -35.65
C VAL A 107 -9.44 21.00 -36.69
N ARG A 108 -9.84 20.05 -37.55
CA ARG A 108 -10.94 20.16 -38.48
C ARG A 108 -12.06 19.18 -38.05
N VAL A 109 -13.26 19.68 -37.82
CA VAL A 109 -14.37 18.89 -37.27
C VAL A 109 -15.69 19.20 -37.90
N LEU A 110 -16.50 18.16 -38.10
CA LEU A 110 -17.93 18.29 -38.38
C LEU A 110 -18.71 18.13 -37.08
N ARG A 111 -19.71 18.99 -36.85
CA ARG A 111 -20.58 18.99 -35.67
C ARG A 111 -21.99 18.65 -36.09
N LEU A 112 -22.50 17.49 -35.63
CA LEU A 112 -23.84 17.02 -35.86
C LEU A 112 -24.70 17.24 -34.62
N HIS A 113 -25.74 18.10 -34.76
CA HIS A 113 -26.61 18.42 -33.63
C HIS A 113 -27.52 17.24 -33.25
N LYS A 114 -27.76 17.03 -31.96
CA LYS A 114 -28.55 15.92 -31.39
C LYS A 114 -29.96 15.79 -31.93
N LYS A 115 -30.58 16.86 -32.48
CA LYS A 115 -31.89 16.83 -33.10
C LYS A 115 -31.96 15.84 -34.26
N TYR A 116 -30.81 15.52 -34.87
CA TYR A 116 -30.70 14.60 -35.98
C TYR A 116 -30.38 13.15 -35.58
N PHE A 117 -30.20 12.85 -34.27
CA PHE A 117 -29.84 11.51 -33.85
C PHE A 117 -30.88 10.44 -34.13
N GLN A 118 -32.16 10.78 -34.06
CA GLN A 118 -33.24 9.87 -34.38
C GLN A 118 -33.25 9.53 -35.89
N GLU A 119 -32.97 10.50 -36.77
CA GLU A 119 -32.86 10.29 -38.19
C GLU A 119 -31.61 9.48 -38.53
N LEU A 120 -30.49 9.76 -37.86
CA LEU A 120 -29.25 9.00 -38.02
C LEU A 120 -29.41 7.52 -37.62
N GLU A 121 -30.20 7.23 -36.58
CA GLU A 121 -30.52 5.86 -36.17
C GLU A 121 -31.36 5.13 -37.22
N GLN A 122 -32.33 5.80 -37.78
CA GLN A 122 -33.14 5.23 -38.87
C GLN A 122 -32.33 5.04 -40.16
N LEU A 123 -31.35 5.92 -40.40
CA LEU A 123 -30.48 5.86 -41.56
C LEU A 123 -29.50 4.67 -41.47
N ASN A 124 -28.90 4.45 -40.32
CA ASN A 124 -27.90 3.39 -40.13
C ASN A 124 -27.80 2.93 -38.65
N SER A 125 -28.49 1.83 -38.32
CA SER A 125 -28.49 1.24 -36.99
C SER A 125 -27.12 0.66 -36.59
N ASP A 126 -26.31 0.17 -37.57
CA ASP A 126 -25.00 -0.41 -37.30
C ASP A 126 -24.00 0.68 -36.88
N LEU A 127 -24.12 1.89 -37.47
CA LEU A 127 -23.34 3.03 -37.01
C LEU A 127 -23.66 3.35 -35.52
N ILE A 128 -24.94 3.35 -35.14
CA ILE A 128 -25.33 3.62 -33.75
C ILE A 128 -24.77 2.57 -32.81
N GLN A 129 -24.82 1.27 -33.17
CA GLN A 129 -24.20 0.22 -32.37
C GLN A 129 -22.67 0.43 -32.20
N ARG A 130 -22.00 0.83 -33.28
CA ARG A 130 -20.57 1.16 -33.28
C ARG A 130 -20.26 2.34 -32.34
N LEU A 131 -21.07 3.39 -32.38
CA LEU A 131 -20.93 4.56 -31.50
C LEU A 131 -21.12 4.21 -30.01
N ILE A 132 -22.09 3.33 -29.72
CA ILE A 132 -22.27 2.78 -28.33
C ILE A 132 -21.06 1.95 -27.93
N GLY A 133 -20.50 1.16 -28.86
CA GLY A 133 -19.24 0.41 -28.63
C GLY A 133 -18.11 1.33 -28.20
N TYR A 134 -17.87 2.41 -28.94
CA TYR A 134 -16.84 3.40 -28.56
C TYR A 134 -17.10 4.03 -27.18
N MET A 135 -18.36 4.35 -26.87
CA MET A 135 -18.71 4.89 -25.54
C MET A 135 -18.36 3.91 -24.41
N THR A 136 -18.68 2.64 -24.60
CA THR A 136 -18.41 1.58 -23.61
C THR A 136 -16.92 1.34 -23.44
N GLU A 137 -16.17 1.30 -24.56
CA GLU A 137 -14.72 1.07 -24.52
C GLU A 137 -13.96 2.23 -23.86
N ARG A 138 -14.38 3.48 -24.13
CA ARG A 138 -13.83 4.67 -23.45
C ARG A 138 -14.09 4.62 -21.95
N ALA A 139 -15.28 4.23 -21.52
CA ALA A 139 -15.60 4.10 -20.09
C ALA A 139 -14.71 3.05 -19.42
N ARG A 140 -14.50 1.90 -20.08
CA ARG A 140 -13.58 0.85 -19.58
C ARG A 140 -12.15 1.33 -19.52
N HIS A 141 -11.67 1.97 -20.59
CA HIS A 141 -10.30 2.50 -20.65
C HIS A 141 -10.05 3.54 -19.56
N PHE A 142 -11.01 4.44 -19.34
CA PHE A 142 -10.92 5.44 -18.27
C PHE A 142 -10.87 4.80 -16.90
N ALA A 143 -11.77 3.86 -16.59
CA ALA A 143 -11.80 3.15 -15.32
C ALA A 143 -10.45 2.45 -15.06
N LYS A 144 -9.89 1.77 -16.07
CA LYS A 144 -8.58 1.11 -15.98
C LYS A 144 -7.44 2.11 -15.75
N SER A 145 -7.42 3.20 -16.52
CA SER A 145 -6.40 4.27 -16.38
C SER A 145 -6.45 4.93 -15.00
N GLN A 146 -7.64 5.17 -14.49
CA GLN A 146 -7.84 5.79 -13.19
C GLN A 146 -7.37 4.88 -12.06
N THR A 147 -7.71 3.60 -12.10
CA THR A 147 -7.20 2.60 -11.14
C THR A 147 -5.67 2.56 -11.15
N GLN A 148 -5.05 2.60 -12.33
CA GLN A 148 -3.60 2.63 -12.48
C GLN A 148 -2.98 3.89 -11.89
N GLN A 149 -3.55 5.06 -12.15
CA GLN A 149 -3.05 6.34 -11.65
C GLN A 149 -3.16 6.44 -10.12
N GLU A 150 -4.17 5.83 -9.53
CA GLU A 150 -4.34 5.74 -8.09
C GLU A 150 -3.34 4.82 -7.45
N LYS A 151 -3.06 3.66 -8.05
CA LYS A 151 -1.98 2.77 -7.63
C LYS A 151 -0.65 3.51 -7.59
N VAL A 152 -0.31 4.26 -8.66
CA VAL A 152 0.90 5.07 -8.72
C VAL A 152 0.91 6.19 -7.67
N SER A 153 -0.22 6.86 -7.45
CA SER A 153 -0.34 7.91 -6.43
C SER A 153 -0.22 7.35 -5.00
N ALA A 154 -0.84 6.20 -4.73
CA ALA A 154 -0.71 5.50 -3.46
C ALA A 154 0.74 5.07 -3.21
N LEU A 155 1.39 4.48 -4.22
CA LEU A 155 2.81 4.12 -4.17
C LEU A 155 3.70 5.36 -3.97
N GLY A 156 3.40 6.48 -4.62
CA GLY A 156 4.13 7.75 -4.43
C GLY A 156 4.01 8.31 -3.00
N LYS A 157 2.84 8.21 -2.39
CA LYS A 157 2.63 8.60 -0.98
C LYS A 157 3.36 7.66 -0.01
N LEU A 158 3.38 6.37 -0.31
CA LEU A 158 4.12 5.37 0.47
C LEU A 158 5.64 5.50 0.27
N ALA A 159 6.11 5.89 -0.91
CA ALA A 159 7.54 5.96 -1.22
C ALA A 159 8.33 6.89 -0.30
N ALA A 160 7.76 8.03 0.08
CA ALA A 160 8.39 8.94 1.05
C ALA A 160 8.51 8.31 2.45
N GLY A 161 7.46 7.62 2.91
CA GLY A 161 7.46 6.90 4.18
C GLY A 161 8.43 5.71 4.16
N ILE A 162 8.43 4.95 3.07
CA ILE A 162 9.34 3.81 2.85
C ILE A 162 10.81 4.29 2.85
N ALA A 163 11.12 5.38 2.13
CA ALA A 163 12.48 5.94 2.12
C ALA A 163 12.94 6.32 3.54
N HIS A 164 12.07 6.92 4.34
CA HIS A 164 12.35 7.23 5.74
C HIS A 164 12.57 5.97 6.58
N GLU A 165 11.71 4.94 6.40
CA GLU A 165 11.82 3.65 7.11
C GLU A 165 13.05 2.84 6.71
N LEU A 166 13.53 2.93 5.47
CA LEU A 166 14.78 2.31 5.03
C LEU A 166 16.01 3.07 5.54
N ASN A 167 15.96 4.40 5.55
CA ASN A 167 17.08 5.23 6.03
C ASN A 167 17.33 5.07 7.54
N ASN A 168 16.29 4.80 8.34
CA ASN A 168 16.44 4.61 9.78
C ASN A 168 17.36 3.42 10.14
N PRO A 169 17.06 2.17 9.72
CA PRO A 169 17.94 1.04 10.01
C PRO A 169 19.28 1.15 9.27
N ALA A 170 19.34 1.73 8.06
CA ALA A 170 20.61 1.94 7.35
C ALA A 170 21.54 2.86 8.12
N SER A 171 21.04 4.00 8.63
CA SER A 171 21.83 4.90 9.48
C SER A 171 22.20 4.30 10.84
N ALA A 172 21.38 3.37 11.35
CA ALA A 172 21.72 2.61 12.53
C ALA A 172 22.88 1.65 12.26
N ILE A 173 22.86 0.92 11.13
CA ILE A 173 23.93 0.02 10.69
C ILE A 173 25.26 0.75 10.56
N ASP A 174 25.29 1.95 9.96
CA ASP A 174 26.52 2.73 9.85
C ASP A 174 27.12 3.05 11.23
N ARG A 175 26.30 3.54 12.18
CA ARG A 175 26.74 3.85 13.53
C ARG A 175 27.22 2.60 14.29
N ILE A 176 26.45 1.51 14.20
CA ILE A 176 26.74 0.22 14.80
C ILE A 176 28.07 -0.33 14.27
N SER A 177 28.31 -0.22 12.95
CA SER A 177 29.54 -0.68 12.33
C SER A 177 30.77 0.11 12.81
N ASP A 178 30.64 1.43 12.97
CA ASP A 178 31.70 2.27 13.52
C ASP A 178 32.03 1.92 14.97
N GLU A 179 30.98 1.65 15.77
CA GLU A 179 31.14 1.25 17.16
C GLU A 179 31.80 -0.13 17.29
N LEU A 180 31.34 -1.10 16.47
CA LEU A 180 31.96 -2.43 16.41
C LEU A 180 33.46 -2.35 16.07
N ASN A 181 33.80 -1.52 15.08
CA ASN A 181 35.21 -1.31 14.69
C ASN A 181 36.06 -0.77 15.87
N LYS A 182 35.50 0.13 16.70
CA LYS A 182 36.19 0.65 17.90
C LYS A 182 36.35 -0.46 18.94
N LYS A 183 35.32 -1.23 19.22
CA LYS A 183 35.33 -2.36 20.17
C LYS A 183 36.32 -3.45 19.75
N LEU A 184 36.41 -3.77 18.44
CA LEU A 184 37.38 -4.74 17.92
C LEU A 184 38.84 -4.27 18.09
N LYS A 185 39.11 -2.98 17.88
CA LYS A 185 40.43 -2.42 18.14
C LYS A 185 40.76 -2.49 19.62
N LEU A 186 39.84 -2.09 20.50
CA LEU A 186 40.02 -2.18 21.96
C LEU A 186 40.18 -3.63 22.39
N ASN A 187 39.52 -4.60 21.77
CA ASN A 187 39.67 -6.02 22.09
C ASN A 187 41.15 -6.49 21.95
N ILE A 188 41.84 -6.02 20.89
CA ILE A 188 43.24 -6.34 20.65
C ILE A 188 44.12 -5.80 21.81
N GLU A 189 43.86 -4.56 22.25
CA GLU A 189 44.60 -3.93 23.34
C GLU A 189 44.35 -4.66 24.68
N LEU A 190 43.10 -4.94 25.03
CA LEU A 190 42.70 -5.65 26.22
C LEU A 190 43.25 -7.09 26.26
N THR A 191 43.21 -7.79 25.10
CA THR A 191 43.83 -9.12 25.00
C THR A 191 45.33 -9.04 25.27
N GLY A 192 46.02 -8.00 24.74
CA GLY A 192 47.45 -7.77 25.06
C GLY A 192 47.71 -7.50 26.54
N GLN A 193 46.79 -6.84 27.25
CA GLN A 193 46.88 -6.63 28.69
C GLN A 193 46.71 -7.94 29.46
N LEU A 194 45.68 -8.75 29.10
CA LEU A 194 45.46 -10.06 29.72
C LEU A 194 46.66 -11.00 29.60
N LEU A 195 47.32 -11.03 28.44
CA LEU A 195 48.51 -11.86 28.19
C LEU A 195 49.67 -11.51 29.13
N ARG A 196 49.77 -10.30 29.71
CA ARG A 196 50.80 -9.91 30.67
C ARG A 196 50.63 -10.57 32.03
N HIS A 197 49.41 -10.97 32.38
CA HIS A 197 49.10 -11.61 33.67
C HIS A 197 49.39 -13.11 33.70
N ASN A 198 49.83 -13.72 32.58
CA ASN A 198 50.10 -15.17 32.47
C ASN A 198 48.97 -16.05 33.00
N LEU A 199 47.70 -15.67 32.71
CA LEU A 199 46.53 -16.45 33.12
C LEU A 199 46.58 -17.86 32.51
N SER A 200 46.27 -18.89 33.32
CA SER A 200 46.28 -20.26 32.81
C SER A 200 45.21 -20.46 31.74
N PRO A 201 45.46 -21.34 30.71
CA PRO A 201 44.45 -21.66 29.70
C PRO A 201 43.16 -22.22 30.30
N GLU A 202 43.22 -22.94 31.41
CA GLU A 202 42.06 -23.50 32.10
C GLU A 202 41.16 -22.40 32.69
N LEU A 203 41.80 -21.37 33.23
CA LEU A 203 41.09 -20.22 33.81
C LEU A 203 40.36 -19.40 32.75
N ILE A 204 41.01 -19.13 31.62
CA ILE A 204 40.36 -18.47 30.46
C ILE A 204 39.20 -19.33 29.98
N LYS A 205 39.37 -20.65 29.92
CA LYS A 205 38.32 -21.59 29.54
C LYS A 205 37.11 -21.51 30.49
N ASN A 206 37.33 -21.49 31.78
CA ASN A 206 36.28 -21.37 32.80
C ASN A 206 35.50 -20.07 32.66
N ILE A 207 36.16 -18.94 32.44
CA ILE A 207 35.49 -17.64 32.19
C ILE A 207 34.61 -17.73 30.94
N LEU A 208 35.12 -18.31 29.85
CA LEU A 208 34.36 -18.46 28.60
C LEU A 208 33.15 -19.42 28.76
N GLU A 209 33.30 -20.47 29.60
CA GLU A 209 32.19 -21.38 29.93
C GLU A 209 31.08 -20.65 30.71
N ILE A 210 31.47 -19.77 31.68
CA ILE A 210 30.49 -18.92 32.38
C ILE A 210 29.76 -18.02 31.36
N VAL A 211 30.46 -17.32 30.48
CA VAL A 211 29.87 -16.49 29.41
C VAL A 211 28.90 -17.30 28.55
N GLN A 212 29.31 -18.49 28.09
CA GLN A 212 28.45 -19.35 27.25
C GLN A 212 27.19 -19.85 27.98
N SER A 213 27.33 -20.15 29.28
CA SER A 213 26.18 -20.59 30.09
C SER A 213 25.15 -19.47 30.25
N LYS A 214 25.60 -18.22 30.46
CA LYS A 214 24.73 -17.05 30.54
C LYS A 214 24.04 -16.77 29.22
N ARG A 215 24.72 -16.92 28.08
CA ARG A 215 24.14 -16.82 26.75
C ARG A 215 22.99 -17.81 26.51
N LYS A 216 23.20 -19.08 26.87
CA LYS A 216 22.14 -20.11 26.69
C LYS A 216 20.91 -19.82 27.55
N ASN A 217 21.10 -19.33 28.74
CA ASN A 217 20.02 -19.00 29.67
C ASN A 217 19.36 -17.62 29.36
N GLY A 218 20.14 -16.67 28.84
CA GLY A 218 19.64 -15.35 28.43
C GLY A 218 18.83 -15.34 27.11
N SER A 219 18.98 -16.39 26.29
CA SER A 219 18.16 -16.58 25.07
C SER A 219 16.67 -16.85 25.35
N ALA A 220 16.33 -17.34 26.54
CA ALA A 220 14.96 -17.32 27.03
C ALA A 220 14.69 -15.90 27.57
N LYS A 221 14.21 -14.99 26.70
CA LYS A 221 13.72 -13.65 27.10
C LYS A 221 12.61 -13.78 28.14
N ILE A 222 13.00 -14.00 29.42
CA ILE A 222 12.11 -13.70 30.53
C ILE A 222 11.98 -12.17 30.49
N LYS A 223 10.78 -11.67 30.15
CA LYS A 223 10.45 -10.25 30.25
C LYS A 223 10.56 -9.85 31.72
N ILE A 224 11.77 -9.55 32.17
CA ILE A 224 12.01 -9.02 33.51
C ILE A 224 11.36 -7.63 33.53
N ALA A 225 10.55 -7.37 34.55
CA ALA A 225 9.91 -6.07 34.71
C ALA A 225 11.00 -4.97 34.80
N PRO A 226 10.77 -3.76 34.22
CA PRO A 226 11.77 -2.69 34.21
C PRO A 226 12.35 -2.37 35.61
N LEU A 227 11.54 -2.43 36.65
CA LEU A 227 11.94 -2.21 38.03
C LEU A 227 12.93 -3.27 38.52
N GLN A 228 12.74 -4.54 38.17
CA GLN A 228 13.64 -5.62 38.56
C GLN A 228 14.97 -5.54 37.80
N ARG A 229 14.98 -5.00 36.59
CA ARG A 229 16.20 -4.74 35.82
C ARG A 229 17.04 -3.67 36.48
N MET A 230 16.41 -2.55 36.88
CA MET A 230 17.11 -1.49 37.64
C MET A 230 17.68 -1.99 38.98
N GLN A 231 16.92 -2.77 39.74
CA GLN A 231 17.41 -3.34 41.02
C GLN A 231 18.64 -4.20 40.82
N LYS A 232 18.67 -5.07 39.83
CA LYS A 232 19.84 -5.90 39.53
C LYS A 232 21.06 -5.10 39.07
N GLU A 233 20.83 -4.03 38.32
CA GLU A 233 21.86 -3.12 37.88
C GLU A 233 22.45 -2.36 39.08
N ASP A 234 21.61 -1.89 40.00
CA ASP A 234 22.04 -1.26 41.26
C ASP A 234 22.86 -2.24 42.14
N GLU A 235 22.39 -3.50 42.29
CA GLU A 235 23.14 -4.54 43.02
C GLU A 235 24.54 -4.80 42.42
N LEU A 236 24.68 -4.79 41.10
CA LEU A 236 25.96 -4.94 40.41
C LEU A 236 26.84 -3.71 40.56
N ASN A 237 26.26 -2.50 40.51
CA ASN A 237 27.02 -1.28 40.79
C ASN A 237 27.57 -1.26 42.23
N ASP A 238 26.71 -1.57 43.21
CA ASP A 238 27.11 -1.66 44.62
C ASP A 238 28.24 -2.67 44.82
N TRP A 239 28.16 -3.86 44.19
CA TRP A 239 29.18 -4.86 44.23
C TRP A 239 30.52 -4.36 43.64
N LEU A 240 30.48 -3.65 42.49
CA LEU A 240 31.65 -3.07 41.84
C LEU A 240 32.31 -2.02 42.72
N ASP A 241 31.52 -1.13 43.33
CA ASP A 241 32.00 -0.05 44.21
C ASP A 241 32.65 -0.63 45.52
N GLU A 242 31.99 -1.61 46.15
CA GLU A 242 32.52 -2.29 47.34
C GLU A 242 33.84 -3.00 47.06
N ASN A 243 34.09 -3.44 45.85
CA ASN A 243 35.32 -4.14 45.44
C ASN A 243 36.39 -3.19 44.88
N GLY A 244 36.15 -1.88 44.87
CA GLY A 244 37.13 -0.85 44.50
C GLY A 244 37.26 -0.69 42.96
N PHE A 245 36.18 -0.96 42.21
CA PHE A 245 36.08 -0.75 40.76
C PHE A 245 35.24 0.46 40.42
N ASP A 246 35.32 1.50 41.26
CA ASP A 246 34.55 2.74 41.15
C ASP A 246 34.76 3.43 39.80
N GLY A 247 33.66 4.01 39.26
CA GLY A 247 33.72 4.95 38.12
C GLY A 247 33.64 4.32 36.74
N GLN A 248 33.41 3.03 36.60
CA GLN A 248 33.22 2.37 35.32
C GLN A 248 31.71 2.31 34.97
N LYS A 249 31.15 3.48 34.69
CA LYS A 249 29.75 3.59 34.24
C LYS A 249 29.53 2.79 32.94
N GLY A 250 28.53 1.89 32.94
CA GLY A 250 28.14 1.07 31.80
C GLY A 250 28.56 -0.41 31.93
N ILE A 251 29.54 -0.76 32.74
CA ILE A 251 29.92 -2.18 32.96
C ILE A 251 28.77 -2.95 33.61
N ALA A 252 28.16 -2.40 34.66
CA ALA A 252 27.04 -3.03 35.35
C ALA A 252 25.83 -3.25 34.42
N GLU A 253 25.51 -2.28 33.56
CA GLU A 253 24.48 -2.40 32.56
C GLU A 253 24.76 -3.56 31.60
N THR A 254 25.96 -3.62 31.02
CA THR A 254 26.36 -4.68 30.09
C THR A 254 26.32 -6.07 30.74
N LEU A 255 26.80 -6.16 31.96
CA LEU A 255 26.82 -7.41 32.74
C LEU A 255 25.38 -7.86 33.09
N ASN A 256 24.52 -6.93 33.53
CA ASN A 256 23.11 -7.21 33.82
C ASN A 256 22.37 -7.69 32.58
N GLU A 257 22.59 -7.05 31.42
CA GLU A 257 22.00 -7.45 30.13
C GLU A 257 22.44 -8.87 29.70
N ALA A 258 23.68 -9.22 29.99
CA ALA A 258 24.21 -10.56 29.76
C ALA A 258 23.82 -11.57 30.86
N GLY A 259 23.08 -11.15 31.91
CA GLY A 259 22.57 -12.01 32.97
C GLY A 259 23.64 -12.40 34.05
N PHE A 260 24.68 -11.61 34.21
CA PHE A 260 25.64 -11.76 35.28
C PHE A 260 25.06 -11.26 36.62
N SER A 261 25.55 -11.83 37.71
CA SER A 261 25.27 -11.43 39.09
C SER A 261 26.57 -11.14 39.85
N GLY A 262 26.49 -10.52 41.04
CA GLY A 262 27.64 -10.32 41.90
C GLY A 262 28.36 -11.62 42.28
N ASP A 263 27.62 -12.72 42.45
CA ASP A 263 28.17 -14.04 42.72
C ASP A 263 29.05 -14.55 41.58
N ASP A 264 28.64 -14.33 40.32
CA ASP A 264 29.45 -14.71 39.17
C ASP A 264 30.73 -13.91 39.08
N LEU A 265 30.71 -12.63 39.43
CA LEU A 265 31.88 -11.76 39.48
C LEU A 265 32.81 -12.15 40.60
N GLU A 266 32.30 -12.52 41.79
CA GLU A 266 33.09 -13.00 42.91
C GLU A 266 33.81 -14.32 42.58
N LEU A 267 33.15 -15.25 41.87
CA LEU A 267 33.78 -16.47 41.37
C LEU A 267 34.95 -16.16 40.45
N ILE A 268 34.74 -15.31 39.44
CA ILE A 268 35.79 -14.91 38.49
C ILE A 268 36.93 -14.23 39.22
N LYS A 269 36.65 -13.32 40.16
CA LYS A 269 37.64 -12.60 40.95
C LYS A 269 38.43 -13.54 41.85
N GLY A 270 37.78 -14.56 42.47
CA GLY A 270 38.45 -15.60 43.27
C GLY A 270 39.42 -16.42 42.45
N ASP A 271 39.08 -16.73 41.22
CA ASP A 271 39.88 -17.53 40.30
C ASP A 271 41.09 -16.75 39.73
N VAL A 272 40.93 -15.48 39.36
CA VAL A 272 41.97 -14.65 38.69
C VAL A 272 42.84 -13.89 39.69
N GLY A 273 42.36 -13.62 40.90
CA GLY A 273 42.98 -12.72 41.87
C GLY A 273 42.71 -11.24 41.59
N ARG A 274 42.98 -10.38 42.58
CA ARG A 274 42.55 -8.96 42.54
C ARG A 274 43.25 -8.13 41.46
N GLU A 275 44.54 -8.35 41.20
CA GLU A 275 45.32 -7.54 40.26
C GLU A 275 44.91 -7.76 38.79
N PRO A 276 44.73 -9.01 38.26
CA PRO A 276 44.26 -9.23 36.89
C PRO A 276 42.79 -9.01 36.71
N PHE A 277 41.98 -9.00 37.78
CA PHE A 277 40.52 -8.96 37.67
C PHE A 277 40.00 -7.71 36.95
N GLN A 278 40.61 -6.55 37.13
CA GLN A 278 40.25 -5.32 36.44
C GLN A 278 40.38 -5.46 34.92
N ASP A 279 41.48 -6.04 34.43
CA ASP A 279 41.70 -6.24 33.00
C ASP A 279 40.77 -7.32 32.44
N VAL A 280 40.48 -8.37 33.22
CA VAL A 280 39.49 -9.39 32.89
C VAL A 280 38.07 -8.77 32.77
N LEU A 281 37.69 -7.91 33.70
CA LEU A 281 36.41 -7.24 33.72
C LEU A 281 36.23 -6.33 32.50
N ASN A 282 37.24 -5.53 32.16
CA ASN A 282 37.25 -4.68 30.98
C ASN A 282 37.18 -5.49 29.70
N TRP A 283 37.89 -6.60 29.61
CA TRP A 283 37.86 -7.50 28.46
C TRP A 283 36.48 -8.18 28.33
N LEU A 284 35.91 -8.63 29.45
CA LEU A 284 34.60 -9.26 29.51
C LEU A 284 33.50 -8.28 29.06
N GLU A 285 33.52 -7.03 29.58
CA GLU A 285 32.59 -5.98 29.13
C GLU A 285 32.72 -5.75 27.65
N ASN A 286 33.95 -5.58 27.13
CA ASN A 286 34.15 -5.34 25.70
C ASN A 286 33.69 -6.51 24.83
N LEU A 287 33.84 -7.75 25.30
CA LEU A 287 33.36 -8.94 24.62
C LEU A 287 31.82 -8.95 24.56
N LEU A 288 31.15 -8.79 25.71
CA LEU A 288 29.69 -8.82 25.83
C LEU A 288 29.04 -7.68 25.08
N SER A 289 29.56 -6.47 25.17
CA SER A 289 29.05 -5.31 24.44
C SER A 289 29.26 -5.45 22.94
N SER A 290 30.35 -6.04 22.46
CA SER A 290 30.57 -6.33 21.05
C SER A 290 29.54 -7.32 20.51
N GLU A 291 29.13 -8.30 21.29
CA GLU A 291 28.10 -9.26 20.93
C GLU A 291 26.72 -8.63 20.84
N GLN A 292 26.39 -7.73 21.78
CA GLN A 292 25.15 -6.97 21.72
C GLN A 292 25.10 -6.09 20.45
N ILE A 293 26.20 -5.43 20.10
CA ILE A 293 26.36 -4.64 18.87
C ILE A 293 26.11 -5.49 17.62
N ILE A 294 26.64 -6.72 17.58
CA ILE A 294 26.41 -7.65 16.46
C ILE A 294 24.93 -8.00 16.36
N LYS A 295 24.26 -8.26 17.46
CA LYS A 295 22.83 -8.56 17.48
C LYS A 295 21.99 -7.37 17.02
N ASP A 296 22.31 -6.16 17.46
CA ASP A 296 21.64 -4.96 17.00
C ASP A 296 21.82 -4.75 15.47
N LEU A 297 22.97 -5.14 14.92
CA LEU A 297 23.24 -5.15 13.48
C LEU A 297 22.34 -6.17 12.75
N GLU A 298 22.22 -7.39 13.30
CA GLU A 298 21.35 -8.44 12.76
C GLU A 298 19.90 -7.97 12.76
N ASP A 299 19.41 -7.42 13.87
CA ASP A 299 18.05 -6.90 14.02
C ASP A 299 17.77 -5.76 13.00
N ALA A 300 18.73 -4.86 12.79
CA ALA A 300 18.61 -3.78 11.80
C ALA A 300 18.61 -4.30 10.36
N SER A 301 19.43 -5.31 10.06
CA SER A 301 19.48 -5.98 8.74
C SER A 301 18.19 -6.74 8.45
N GLU A 302 17.65 -7.45 9.44
CA GLU A 302 16.38 -8.15 9.32
C GLU A 302 15.22 -7.17 9.04
N ARG A 303 15.21 -6.02 9.70
CA ARG A 303 14.23 -4.95 9.43
C ARG A 303 14.28 -4.49 7.97
N ILE A 304 15.47 -4.28 7.40
CA ILE A 304 15.60 -3.90 5.98
C ILE A 304 15.06 -5.01 5.09
N THR A 305 15.40 -6.26 5.36
CA THR A 305 14.97 -7.42 4.59
C THR A 305 13.44 -7.54 4.59
N ASN A 306 12.81 -7.38 5.75
CA ASN A 306 11.36 -7.43 5.90
C ASN A 306 10.67 -6.27 5.16
N LEU A 307 11.22 -5.03 5.25
CA LEU A 307 10.72 -3.88 4.51
C LEU A 307 10.82 -4.09 2.99
N VAL A 308 11.96 -4.57 2.49
CA VAL A 308 12.15 -4.86 1.06
C VAL A 308 11.20 -5.98 0.60
N GLY A 309 10.99 -7.01 1.43
CA GLY A 309 10.02 -8.07 1.19
C GLY A 309 8.60 -7.53 1.05
N ALA A 310 8.16 -6.71 1.99
CA ALA A 310 6.83 -6.08 1.98
C ALA A 310 6.65 -5.13 0.77
N ILE A 311 7.68 -4.36 0.38
CA ILE A 311 7.65 -3.53 -0.84
C ILE A 311 7.51 -4.42 -2.07
N LYS A 312 8.29 -5.50 -2.15
CA LYS A 312 8.25 -6.41 -3.29
C LYS A 312 6.88 -7.08 -3.43
N SER A 313 6.25 -7.53 -2.35
CA SER A 313 4.91 -8.09 -2.36
C SER A 313 3.89 -7.09 -2.86
N HIS A 314 4.01 -5.81 -2.48
CA HIS A 314 3.14 -4.72 -2.94
C HIS A 314 3.37 -4.29 -4.40
N VAL A 315 4.62 -4.30 -4.90
CA VAL A 315 4.98 -3.86 -6.27
C VAL A 315 4.74 -4.95 -7.31
N HIS A 316 4.91 -6.23 -6.96
CA HIS A 316 4.66 -7.35 -7.89
C HIS A 316 3.16 -7.60 -8.19
N MET A 317 2.27 -6.76 -7.69
CA MET A 317 0.82 -6.76 -7.97
C MET A 317 0.44 -6.72 -9.45
N ASP A 318 1.30 -6.23 -10.33
CA ASP A 318 0.95 -5.91 -11.72
C ASP A 318 1.08 -7.08 -12.71
N ARG A 319 1.50 -8.29 -12.31
CA ARG A 319 1.90 -9.34 -13.26
C ARG A 319 1.11 -10.64 -13.23
N SER A 320 0.26 -10.90 -12.23
CA SER A 320 -0.50 -12.15 -12.21
C SER A 320 -2.00 -11.90 -12.26
N GLU A 321 -2.59 -12.03 -13.45
CA GLU A 321 -4.04 -12.23 -13.61
C GLU A 321 -4.47 -13.65 -13.15
N SER A 322 -3.55 -14.41 -12.54
CA SER A 322 -3.77 -15.77 -12.06
C SER A 322 -4.03 -15.82 -10.57
N LEU A 323 -4.95 -16.68 -10.17
CA LEU A 323 -5.16 -17.03 -8.76
C LEU A 323 -3.93 -17.78 -8.23
N ASN A 324 -3.50 -17.42 -7.04
CA ASN A 324 -2.41 -18.07 -6.32
C ASN A 324 -2.86 -18.36 -4.88
N TYR A 325 -2.23 -19.35 -4.26
CA TYR A 325 -2.40 -19.56 -2.83
C TYR A 325 -1.76 -18.42 -2.05
N THR A 326 -2.54 -17.80 -1.19
CA THR A 326 -2.18 -16.56 -0.48
C THR A 326 -2.40 -16.74 1.02
N ASP A 327 -1.38 -16.38 1.79
CA ASP A 327 -1.43 -16.29 3.25
C ASP A 327 -1.90 -14.88 3.67
N ILE A 328 -3.12 -14.80 4.19
CA ILE A 328 -3.75 -13.53 4.62
C ILE A 328 -3.03 -12.90 5.81
N HIS A 329 -2.51 -13.70 6.74
CA HIS A 329 -1.78 -13.15 7.89
C HIS A 329 -0.52 -12.45 7.44
N LYS A 330 0.22 -13.05 6.50
CA LYS A 330 1.41 -12.44 5.92
C LYS A 330 1.10 -11.16 5.17
N ASP A 331 0.03 -11.12 4.39
CA ASP A 331 -0.39 -9.92 3.65
C ASP A 331 -0.74 -8.77 4.61
N ILE A 332 -1.42 -9.06 5.72
CA ILE A 332 -1.73 -8.08 6.76
C ILE A 332 -0.46 -7.61 7.46
N GLU A 333 0.46 -8.52 7.82
CA GLU A 333 1.73 -8.17 8.44
C GLU A 333 2.59 -7.28 7.52
N ASP A 334 2.71 -7.63 6.25
CA ASP A 334 3.41 -6.83 5.24
C ASP A 334 2.81 -5.41 5.15
N THR A 335 1.47 -5.30 5.21
CA THR A 335 0.77 -4.02 5.21
C THR A 335 1.07 -3.20 6.48
N LEU A 336 1.08 -3.84 7.66
CA LEU A 336 1.43 -3.17 8.92
C LEU A 336 2.88 -2.69 8.93
N ILE A 337 3.81 -3.44 8.33
CA ILE A 337 5.20 -3.02 8.16
C ILE A 337 5.27 -1.76 7.29
N LEU A 338 4.59 -1.74 6.15
CA LEU A 338 4.57 -0.59 5.23
C LEU A 338 3.95 0.67 5.84
N LEU A 339 2.90 0.52 6.65
CA LEU A 339 2.22 1.63 7.33
C LEU A 339 2.84 1.95 8.69
N GLY A 340 3.91 1.26 9.09
CA GLY A 340 4.54 1.36 10.40
C GLY A 340 4.97 2.78 10.78
N TYR A 341 5.39 3.60 9.81
CA TYR A 341 5.75 4.99 10.07
C TYR A 341 4.56 5.82 10.56
N LYS A 342 3.36 5.65 9.98
CA LYS A 342 2.14 6.35 10.41
C LYS A 342 1.67 5.87 11.78
N ILE A 343 1.79 4.55 12.04
CA ILE A 343 1.44 3.91 13.31
C ILE A 343 2.31 4.50 14.42
N ARG A 344 3.63 4.62 14.20
CA ARG A 344 4.56 5.21 15.19
C ARG A 344 4.36 6.71 15.36
N ASP A 345 4.13 7.46 14.28
CA ASP A 345 3.89 8.91 14.33
C ASP A 345 2.70 9.26 15.25
N LYS A 346 1.64 8.46 15.21
CA LYS A 346 0.47 8.60 16.07
C LYS A 346 0.54 7.79 17.37
N ASN A 347 1.62 7.02 17.61
CA ASN A 347 1.77 6.10 18.75
C ASN A 347 0.56 5.17 18.90
N ILE A 348 0.12 4.54 17.79
CA ILE A 348 -1.06 3.67 17.76
C ILE A 348 -0.69 2.28 18.30
N GLU A 349 -1.50 1.75 19.21
CA GLU A 349 -1.39 0.36 19.67
C GLU A 349 -2.07 -0.58 18.67
N ILE A 350 -1.33 -1.57 18.16
CA ILE A 350 -1.87 -2.62 17.29
C ILE A 350 -2.07 -3.90 18.08
N LYS A 351 -3.31 -4.35 18.22
CA LYS A 351 -3.67 -5.63 18.82
C LYS A 351 -4.01 -6.64 17.73
N LYS A 352 -3.49 -7.86 17.85
CA LYS A 352 -3.72 -8.94 16.89
C LYS A 352 -4.29 -10.16 17.59
N SER A 353 -5.37 -10.70 17.02
CA SER A 353 -5.98 -11.96 17.43
C SER A 353 -6.18 -12.82 16.20
N PHE A 354 -5.12 -13.51 15.82
CA PHE A 354 -5.08 -14.33 14.61
C PHE A 354 -5.51 -15.77 14.91
N CYS A 355 -6.25 -16.38 13.99
CA CYS A 355 -6.64 -17.79 14.07
C CYS A 355 -5.40 -18.68 13.84
N ASP A 356 -5.19 -19.70 14.68
CA ASP A 356 -3.97 -20.51 14.71
C ASP A 356 -3.75 -21.34 13.42
N ASP A 357 -4.82 -21.86 12.81
CA ASP A 357 -4.78 -22.75 11.63
C ASP A 357 -5.43 -22.07 10.41
N MET A 358 -5.00 -20.87 10.04
CA MET A 358 -5.51 -20.15 8.87
C MET A 358 -5.11 -20.89 7.59
N PRO A 359 -6.06 -21.34 6.75
CA PRO A 359 -5.73 -21.92 5.46
C PRO A 359 -5.26 -20.85 4.48
N GLU A 360 -4.33 -21.20 3.59
CA GLU A 360 -4.08 -20.40 2.40
C GLU A 360 -5.32 -20.39 1.51
N ILE A 361 -5.63 -19.25 0.91
CA ILE A 361 -6.78 -19.10 0.00
C ILE A 361 -6.33 -18.89 -1.43
N GLU A 362 -7.15 -19.33 -2.37
CA GLU A 362 -6.98 -18.99 -3.78
C GLU A 362 -7.40 -17.53 -3.99
N ALA A 363 -6.45 -16.65 -4.26
CA ALA A 363 -6.69 -15.22 -4.40
C ALA A 363 -5.77 -14.58 -5.45
N TYR A 364 -6.17 -13.42 -5.91
CA TYR A 364 -5.27 -12.47 -6.56
C TYR A 364 -4.51 -11.72 -5.46
N SER A 365 -3.37 -12.24 -5.02
CA SER A 365 -2.64 -11.77 -3.83
C SER A 365 -2.39 -10.26 -3.84
N GLY A 366 -2.04 -9.69 -4.98
CA GLY A 366 -1.85 -8.26 -5.13
C GLY A 366 -3.12 -7.44 -4.86
N ASP A 367 -4.29 -7.94 -5.24
CA ASP A 367 -5.57 -7.25 -5.00
C ASP A 367 -5.88 -7.23 -3.49
N LEU A 368 -5.65 -8.34 -2.76
CA LEU A 368 -5.93 -8.40 -1.31
C LEU A 368 -5.04 -7.47 -0.50
N ASN A 369 -3.77 -7.33 -0.85
CA ASN A 369 -2.88 -6.34 -0.21
C ASN A 369 -3.43 -4.91 -0.32
N GLN A 370 -4.10 -4.59 -1.42
CA GLN A 370 -4.76 -3.29 -1.58
C GLN A 370 -5.98 -3.14 -0.67
N VAL A 371 -6.71 -4.22 -0.41
CA VAL A 371 -7.82 -4.24 0.55
C VAL A 371 -7.32 -3.87 1.95
N TRP A 372 -6.29 -4.60 2.43
CA TRP A 372 -5.73 -4.38 3.77
C TRP A 372 -5.15 -2.99 3.90
N THR A 373 -4.40 -2.53 2.90
CA THR A 373 -3.82 -1.17 2.88
C THR A 373 -4.90 -0.09 2.99
N ASN A 374 -5.98 -0.19 2.21
CA ASN A 374 -7.03 0.81 2.22
C ASN A 374 -7.81 0.84 3.54
N ILE A 375 -8.12 -0.33 4.12
CA ILE A 375 -8.89 -0.39 5.38
C ILE A 375 -8.01 0.06 6.55
N ILE A 376 -6.76 -0.45 6.66
CA ILE A 376 -5.84 -0.10 7.75
C ILE A 376 -5.42 1.38 7.67
N ASP A 377 -5.14 1.92 6.48
CA ASP A 377 -4.82 3.36 6.33
C ASP A 377 -6.01 4.26 6.72
N ASN A 378 -7.24 3.82 6.45
CA ASN A 378 -8.43 4.53 6.91
C ASN A 378 -8.59 4.47 8.44
N ALA A 379 -8.34 3.32 9.06
CA ALA A 379 -8.34 3.17 10.52
C ALA A 379 -7.27 4.07 11.16
N ILE A 380 -6.03 4.06 10.66
CA ILE A 380 -4.94 4.94 11.13
C ILE A 380 -5.33 6.42 11.01
N TYR A 381 -6.02 6.80 9.93
CA TYR A 381 -6.49 8.19 9.77
C TYR A 381 -7.53 8.56 10.82
N ALA A 382 -8.48 7.67 11.12
CA ALA A 382 -9.63 7.92 12.00
C ALA A 382 -9.26 7.93 13.48
N VAL A 383 -8.26 7.17 13.93
CA VAL A 383 -7.88 7.10 15.34
C VAL A 383 -7.15 8.37 15.80
N PRO A 384 -7.32 8.78 17.07
CA PRO A 384 -6.56 9.87 17.66
C PRO A 384 -5.10 9.47 17.95
N GLN A 385 -4.31 10.42 18.46
CA GLN A 385 -3.00 10.13 19.04
C GLN A 385 -3.16 9.13 20.21
N ASN A 386 -2.26 8.15 20.30
CA ASN A 386 -2.34 7.01 21.25
C ASN A 386 -3.63 6.18 21.08
N GLY A 387 -4.16 6.09 19.85
CA GLY A 387 -5.33 5.27 19.54
C GLY A 387 -5.01 3.78 19.48
N GLU A 388 -6.05 2.98 19.24
CA GLU A 388 -5.97 1.53 19.19
C GLU A 388 -6.60 1.01 17.89
N ILE A 389 -5.93 0.04 17.25
CA ILE A 389 -6.47 -0.73 16.14
C ILE A 389 -6.32 -2.20 16.47
N THR A 390 -7.43 -2.94 16.42
CA THR A 390 -7.45 -4.39 16.65
C THR A 390 -7.74 -5.12 15.34
N ILE A 391 -6.95 -6.15 15.03
CA ILE A 391 -7.14 -7.00 13.85
C ILE A 391 -7.42 -8.42 14.33
N GLU A 392 -8.60 -8.91 14.01
CA GLU A 392 -9.02 -10.27 14.34
C GLU A 392 -9.25 -11.08 13.09
N THR A 393 -8.86 -12.34 13.12
CA THR A 393 -9.16 -13.28 12.05
C THR A 393 -9.86 -14.50 12.59
N GLU A 394 -10.88 -14.95 11.88
CA GLU A 394 -11.56 -16.21 12.13
C GLU A 394 -11.56 -17.03 10.86
N CYS A 395 -11.38 -18.30 10.99
CA CYS A 395 -11.37 -19.21 9.86
C CYS A 395 -12.24 -20.43 10.09
N ASN A 396 -12.86 -20.91 9.01
CA ASN A 396 -13.51 -22.19 8.95
C ASN A 396 -13.16 -22.85 7.60
N GLN A 397 -13.64 -24.08 7.36
CA GLN A 397 -13.32 -24.81 6.13
C GLN A 397 -13.79 -24.14 4.82
N LYS A 398 -14.69 -23.17 4.88
CA LYS A 398 -15.31 -22.53 3.70
C LYS A 398 -14.94 -21.08 3.53
N THR A 399 -14.76 -20.35 4.64
CA THR A 399 -14.58 -18.89 4.63
C THR A 399 -13.56 -18.44 5.66
N ILE A 400 -12.87 -17.37 5.35
CA ILE A 400 -12.05 -16.58 6.26
C ILE A 400 -12.78 -15.27 6.53
N THR A 401 -12.78 -14.84 7.77
CA THR A 401 -13.30 -13.55 8.19
C THR A 401 -12.18 -12.73 8.80
N VAL A 402 -11.95 -11.54 8.29
CA VAL A 402 -11.00 -10.56 8.85
C VAL A 402 -11.79 -9.37 9.39
N ARG A 403 -11.60 -9.01 10.65
CA ARG A 403 -12.17 -7.82 11.28
C ARG A 403 -11.06 -6.84 11.62
N ILE A 404 -11.22 -5.61 11.15
CA ILE A 404 -10.33 -4.49 11.49
C ILE A 404 -11.16 -3.48 12.24
N MET A 405 -10.81 -3.28 13.51
CA MET A 405 -11.53 -2.44 14.46
C MET A 405 -10.67 -1.26 14.86
N ASP A 406 -11.25 -0.08 14.93
CA ASP A 406 -10.58 1.13 15.38
C ASP A 406 -11.42 1.90 16.42
N ASN A 407 -10.75 2.58 17.34
CA ASN A 407 -11.36 3.43 18.36
C ASN A 407 -11.44 4.91 17.91
N GLY A 408 -11.52 5.14 16.62
CA GLY A 408 -11.51 6.46 15.98
C GLY A 408 -12.81 7.24 16.10
N THR A 409 -12.92 8.30 15.31
CA THR A 409 -14.05 9.25 15.30
C THR A 409 -15.37 8.62 14.86
N GLY A 410 -15.34 7.45 14.23
CA GLY A 410 -16.51 6.77 13.69
C GLY A 410 -17.00 7.36 12.36
N ILE A 411 -18.03 6.69 11.80
CA ILE A 411 -18.69 7.06 10.55
C ILE A 411 -20.16 7.34 10.87
N SER A 412 -20.66 8.51 10.46
CA SER A 412 -22.05 8.86 10.74
C SER A 412 -23.01 7.99 9.95
N GLN A 413 -24.19 7.69 10.51
CA GLN A 413 -25.22 6.86 9.89
C GLN A 413 -25.75 7.44 8.57
N GLU A 414 -25.66 8.75 8.39
CA GLU A 414 -26.11 9.44 7.18
C GLU A 414 -25.25 9.13 5.96
N ILE A 415 -23.96 8.81 6.19
CA ILE A 415 -23.00 8.58 5.10
C ILE A 415 -22.56 7.11 4.99
N ILE A 416 -22.89 6.25 5.96
CA ILE A 416 -22.40 4.87 6.03
C ILE A 416 -22.77 4.05 4.79
N SER A 417 -23.94 4.30 4.18
CA SER A 417 -24.37 3.65 2.95
C SER A 417 -23.62 4.12 1.71
N ARG A 418 -22.91 5.24 1.80
CA ARG A 418 -22.25 5.90 0.67
C ARG A 418 -20.73 5.78 0.70
N ILE A 419 -20.15 5.22 1.78
CA ILE A 419 -18.68 5.17 1.91
C ILE A 419 -18.01 4.28 0.86
N PHE A 420 -18.76 3.38 0.23
CA PHE A 420 -18.31 2.55 -0.88
C PHE A 420 -18.61 3.16 -2.25
N ASP A 421 -19.31 4.32 -2.32
CA ASP A 421 -19.56 5.01 -3.57
C ASP A 421 -18.26 5.56 -4.15
N PRO A 422 -17.98 5.41 -5.45
CA PRO A 422 -16.83 6.02 -6.08
C PRO A 422 -16.76 7.53 -5.83
N PHE A 423 -15.55 8.02 -5.52
CA PHE A 423 -15.26 9.45 -5.24
C PHE A 423 -15.88 10.01 -3.96
N PHE A 424 -16.54 9.21 -3.15
CA PHE A 424 -17.05 9.66 -1.86
C PHE A 424 -15.92 9.75 -0.84
N THR A 425 -15.71 10.92 -0.24
CA THR A 425 -14.72 11.15 0.80
C THR A 425 -15.14 12.28 1.74
N THR A 426 -14.86 12.09 3.02
CA THR A 426 -14.98 13.11 4.08
C THR A 426 -13.63 13.76 4.40
N LYS A 427 -12.53 13.26 3.83
CA LYS A 427 -11.18 13.84 3.99
C LYS A 427 -11.06 15.16 3.22
N ASN A 428 -10.14 16.03 3.67
CA ASN A 428 -9.87 17.30 3.00
C ASN A 428 -9.42 17.12 1.55
N VAL A 429 -9.57 18.17 0.75
CA VAL A 429 -9.14 18.18 -0.67
C VAL A 429 -7.63 17.91 -0.77
N GLY A 430 -7.28 16.79 -1.41
CA GLY A 430 -5.89 16.33 -1.58
C GLY A 430 -5.45 15.24 -0.58
N GLU A 431 -6.18 15.00 0.51
CA GLU A 431 -5.88 13.95 1.49
C GLU A 431 -6.57 12.62 1.19
N GLY A 432 -7.76 12.67 0.56
CA GLY A 432 -8.51 11.48 0.17
C GLY A 432 -9.00 11.53 -1.27
N THR A 433 -8.90 10.43 -2.01
CA THR A 433 -9.41 10.31 -3.40
C THR A 433 -10.87 9.90 -3.43
N GLY A 434 -11.38 9.29 -2.35
CA GLY A 434 -12.74 8.75 -2.26
C GLY A 434 -12.94 7.45 -3.05
N ILE A 435 -11.86 6.76 -3.42
CA ILE A 435 -11.93 5.55 -4.26
C ILE A 435 -11.44 4.31 -3.48
N GLY A 436 -10.71 4.49 -2.38
CA GLY A 436 -10.12 3.39 -1.64
C GLY A 436 -11.11 2.33 -1.18
N LEU A 437 -12.30 2.71 -0.68
CA LEU A 437 -13.33 1.76 -0.24
C LEU A 437 -14.13 1.17 -1.42
N ASP A 438 -14.31 1.90 -2.51
CA ASP A 438 -14.88 1.35 -3.76
C ASP A 438 -13.96 0.23 -4.32
N ILE A 439 -12.65 0.46 -4.34
CA ILE A 439 -11.68 -0.57 -4.70
C ILE A 439 -11.78 -1.79 -3.77
N VAL A 440 -11.88 -1.60 -2.44
CA VAL A 440 -12.08 -2.70 -1.50
C VAL A 440 -13.31 -3.52 -1.87
N ASN A 441 -14.44 -2.86 -2.09
CA ASN A 441 -15.70 -3.52 -2.46
C ASN A 441 -15.57 -4.29 -3.80
N SER A 442 -14.94 -3.67 -4.79
CA SER A 442 -14.71 -4.28 -6.11
C SER A 442 -13.82 -5.52 -6.02
N ILE A 443 -12.71 -5.43 -5.27
CA ILE A 443 -11.79 -6.55 -5.07
C ILE A 443 -12.48 -7.70 -4.33
N ILE A 444 -13.15 -7.41 -3.23
CA ILE A 444 -13.82 -8.45 -2.43
C ILE A 444 -14.95 -9.12 -3.21
N THR A 445 -15.72 -8.36 -3.97
CA THR A 445 -16.74 -8.90 -4.88
C THR A 445 -16.10 -9.82 -5.95
N ARG A 446 -14.97 -9.43 -6.53
CA ARG A 446 -14.21 -10.27 -7.48
C ARG A 446 -13.78 -11.60 -6.86
N HIS A 447 -13.47 -11.60 -5.55
CA HIS A 447 -13.11 -12.80 -4.78
C HIS A 447 -14.33 -13.55 -4.23
N ASN A 448 -15.54 -13.25 -4.68
CA ASN A 448 -16.79 -13.86 -4.19
C ASN A 448 -17.00 -13.69 -2.68
N GLY A 449 -16.40 -12.68 -2.11
CA GLY A 449 -16.50 -12.30 -0.71
C GLY A 449 -17.53 -11.19 -0.48
N ASP A 450 -17.58 -10.75 0.77
CA ASP A 450 -18.44 -9.64 1.22
C ASP A 450 -17.65 -8.71 2.14
N VAL A 451 -17.95 -7.41 2.09
CA VAL A 451 -17.40 -6.41 3.00
C VAL A 451 -18.51 -5.61 3.64
N THR A 452 -18.50 -5.56 4.96
CA THR A 452 -19.48 -4.81 5.74
C THR A 452 -18.81 -3.88 6.74
N VAL A 453 -19.52 -2.84 7.15
CA VAL A 453 -19.06 -1.89 8.15
C VAL A 453 -20.11 -1.67 9.22
N LYS A 454 -19.70 -1.63 10.49
CA LYS A 454 -20.49 -1.16 11.61
C LYS A 454 -19.70 -0.06 12.30
N SER A 455 -20.31 1.08 12.53
CA SER A 455 -19.59 2.21 13.11
C SER A 455 -20.46 3.04 14.05
N VAL A 456 -19.85 3.36 15.17
CA VAL A 456 -20.27 4.38 16.14
C VAL A 456 -19.02 5.14 16.57
N PRO A 457 -19.12 6.36 17.08
CA PRO A 457 -17.96 7.05 17.63
C PRO A 457 -17.22 6.21 18.67
N GLY A 458 -15.90 6.05 18.49
CA GLY A 458 -15.06 5.21 19.36
C GLY A 458 -15.04 3.71 19.00
N ASN A 459 -15.80 3.26 18.00
CA ASN A 459 -15.77 1.86 17.57
C ASN A 459 -16.25 1.71 16.13
N THR A 460 -15.32 1.59 15.19
CA THR A 460 -15.61 1.24 13.80
C THR A 460 -15.07 -0.15 13.51
N ILE A 461 -15.89 -1.00 12.90
CA ILE A 461 -15.55 -2.38 12.57
C ILE A 461 -15.78 -2.61 11.08
N PHE A 462 -14.71 -2.80 10.34
CA PHE A 462 -14.78 -3.36 8.99
C PHE A 462 -14.66 -4.88 9.07
N THR A 463 -15.59 -5.58 8.44
CA THR A 463 -15.61 -7.05 8.38
C THR A 463 -15.51 -7.46 6.92
N VAL A 464 -14.47 -8.20 6.59
CA VAL A 464 -14.23 -8.78 5.26
C VAL A 464 -14.38 -10.29 5.36
N VAL A 465 -15.20 -10.88 4.50
CA VAL A 465 -15.42 -12.33 4.43
C VAL A 465 -15.02 -12.81 3.04
N ILE A 466 -14.11 -13.78 2.97
CA ILE A 466 -13.59 -14.33 1.71
C ILE A 466 -13.72 -15.86 1.74
N PRO A 467 -14.21 -16.51 0.67
CA PRO A 467 -14.21 -17.97 0.57
C PRO A 467 -12.79 -18.52 0.41
N VAL A 468 -12.51 -19.67 1.03
CA VAL A 468 -11.19 -20.32 0.97
C VAL A 468 -10.85 -20.75 -0.47
N THR A 469 -11.85 -21.24 -1.21
CA THR A 469 -11.70 -21.65 -2.61
C THR A 469 -12.57 -20.80 -3.52
N GLN A 470 -12.04 -20.39 -4.64
CA GLN A 470 -12.80 -19.62 -5.63
C GLN A 470 -13.64 -20.55 -6.50
N LYS A 471 -14.96 -20.37 -6.51
CA LYS A 471 -15.83 -21.11 -7.43
C LYS A 471 -15.56 -20.70 -8.87
N SER A 472 -15.43 -21.67 -9.76
CA SER A 472 -15.32 -21.38 -11.18
C SER A 472 -16.61 -20.68 -11.72
N PRO A 473 -16.52 -19.87 -12.78
CA PRO A 473 -17.71 -19.26 -13.39
C PRO A 473 -18.80 -20.27 -13.77
N MET A 474 -18.42 -21.50 -14.14
CA MET A 474 -19.37 -22.58 -14.47
C MET A 474 -20.12 -23.14 -13.24
N GLU A 475 -19.50 -23.14 -12.07
CA GLU A 475 -20.15 -23.59 -10.83
C GLU A 475 -21.15 -22.59 -10.31
N LYS A 476 -20.88 -21.28 -10.51
CA LYS A 476 -21.85 -20.20 -10.19
C LYS A 476 -23.14 -20.36 -10.98
N VAL A 477 -23.04 -20.56 -12.30
CA VAL A 477 -24.21 -20.74 -13.19
C VAL A 477 -25.04 -21.96 -12.77
N LYS A 478 -24.41 -23.03 -12.30
CA LYS A 478 -25.12 -24.21 -11.80
C LYS A 478 -25.84 -23.96 -10.47
N ASP A 479 -25.23 -23.22 -9.55
CA ASP A 479 -25.84 -22.87 -8.25
C ASP A 479 -27.03 -21.91 -8.44
N GLU A 480 -26.91 -20.90 -9.31
CA GLU A 480 -28.01 -19.97 -9.66
C GLU A 480 -29.16 -20.71 -10.35
N ALA A 481 -28.86 -21.63 -11.27
CA ALA A 481 -29.87 -22.45 -11.92
C ALA A 481 -30.58 -23.40 -10.93
N ALA A 482 -29.86 -23.93 -9.93
CA ALA A 482 -30.45 -24.78 -8.88
C ALA A 482 -31.35 -24.01 -7.91
N ILE A 483 -31.08 -22.74 -7.65
CA ILE A 483 -31.90 -21.85 -6.81
C ILE A 483 -33.21 -21.48 -7.55
N HIS A 484 -33.17 -21.25 -8.87
CA HIS A 484 -34.35 -20.94 -9.68
C HIS A 484 -35.19 -22.17 -10.03
N SER A 485 -34.69 -23.40 -9.86
CA SER A 485 -35.46 -24.64 -10.08
C SER A 485 -36.20 -25.13 -8.82
N ASN A 486 -35.97 -24.53 -7.65
CA ASN A 486 -36.61 -24.88 -6.37
C ASN A 486 -37.62 -23.82 -5.86
N ASN A 487 -37.93 -22.82 -6.66
CA ASN A 487 -39.04 -21.87 -6.49
C ASN A 487 -40.06 -22.07 -7.61
#